data_2215ef38db4c9f82eb7354b56c0ce47e
#
_entry.id   2215ef38db4c9f82eb7354b56c0ce47e
#
_cell.length_a   1.000
_cell.length_b   1.000
_cell.length_c   1.000
_cell.angle_alpha   90.00
_cell.angle_beta   90.00
_cell.angle_gamma   90.00
#
_symmetry.space_group_name_H-M   'P 1'
#
loop_
_entity.id
_entity.type
_entity.pdbx_description
1 polymer ?
#
loop_
_entity_poly.entity_id
_entity_poly.type
_entity_poly.pdbx_seq_one_letter_code
_entity_poly.pdbx_strand_id
1 'polypeptide(L)'
;MNLTPINFIQRRLAGAVFVCALGACSTVLDPQTQTAARTEALCVRDQVSIRTDFPVGGQHGCALREDGFALTVWPEAAVDARINPSPWYAFSVEGNDEVAVNITLDYGSHRHRYAPWIKSGDSDWRKMEDAQVDVRDEGRVAVFTVPASDRDQIIAGLPIVSVADTDVWTREIAERHGLEVVEYGRSFEGRPLTALTAGPEDAGTVVIAMTRQHPPELNGAIAFEAFVEKVVARLGEPSFANTRFVFFPMLNPDGVENGYWRHNMGGVDLNRDWFSLKQPEIRTAEQLIQREAAGKDMLAFLDFHSTWSTLVYFHPFNTPDTDSTFPMALKAALDEAFEPSPDWISSHNDGKGTSKNWALQTFRTPGMTIELGDGASRSEAERVGEITADTFFEVFFTY
;
A
#
# COMPACT_ATOMS: atom_id res chain seq x y z
N MET A 1 56.01 -49.77 17.90
CA MET A 1 55.45 -49.84 19.28
C MET A 1 53.94 -49.76 19.13
N ASN A 2 53.35 -50.81 19.47
CA ASN A 2 51.96 -51.30 19.50
C ASN A 2 50.81 -50.33 19.18
N LEU A 3 50.15 -50.63 18.07
CA LEU A 3 48.83 -50.25 17.70
C LEU A 3 47.82 -51.36 18.13
N THR A 4 46.75 -51.01 18.79
CA THR A 4 45.62 -51.93 19.08
C THR A 4 44.40 -51.43 18.29
N PRO A 5 43.66 -52.32 17.59
CA PRO A 5 42.52 -51.92 16.76
C PRO A 5 41.19 -51.94 17.54
N ILE A 6 40.33 -51.02 17.22
CA ILE A 6 38.95 -50.95 17.72
C ILE A 6 38.00 -51.60 16.72
N ASN A 7 37.23 -52.55 17.21
CA ASN A 7 36.25 -53.35 16.48
C ASN A 7 35.03 -52.53 15.99
N PHE A 8 34.70 -52.73 14.70
CA PHE A 8 33.43 -52.35 14.09
C PHE A 8 32.37 -53.46 14.33
N ILE A 9 31.27 -53.12 14.99
CA ILE A 9 30.07 -53.96 15.06
C ILE A 9 29.11 -53.58 13.93
N GLN A 10 28.97 -54.46 12.95
CA GLN A 10 27.94 -54.38 11.90
C GLN A 10 26.58 -54.78 12.49
N ARG A 11 25.61 -53.88 12.47
CA ARG A 11 24.19 -54.24 12.60
C ARG A 11 23.53 -54.22 11.24
N ARG A 12 23.08 -55.38 10.80
CA ARG A 12 22.25 -55.61 9.61
C ARG A 12 20.84 -55.02 9.91
N LEU A 13 20.35 -54.15 9.06
CA LEU A 13 18.94 -53.76 8.99
C LEU A 13 18.33 -54.44 7.76
N ALA A 14 17.26 -55.20 8.01
CA ALA A 14 16.47 -55.89 7.02
C ALA A 14 15.67 -54.86 6.18
N GLY A 15 15.74 -55.03 4.86
CA GLY A 15 14.96 -54.22 3.92
C GLY A 15 13.50 -54.67 3.92
N ALA A 16 12.60 -53.73 4.06
CA ALA A 16 11.21 -53.87 3.67
C ALA A 16 11.00 -53.01 2.40
N VAL A 17 10.72 -53.71 1.30
CA VAL A 17 10.30 -53.10 0.04
C VAL A 17 8.83 -52.73 0.18
N PHE A 18 8.51 -51.42 0.20
CA PHE A 18 7.16 -50.94 0.06
C PHE A 18 6.93 -50.48 -1.39
N VAL A 19 6.09 -51.21 -2.10
CA VAL A 19 5.54 -50.80 -3.39
C VAL A 19 4.44 -49.77 -3.10
N CYS A 20 4.66 -48.50 -3.41
CA CYS A 20 3.62 -47.52 -3.37
C CYS A 20 2.98 -47.37 -4.75
N ALA A 21 1.73 -47.81 -4.86
CA ALA A 21 0.88 -47.56 -6.01
C ALA A 21 0.54 -46.07 -6.12
N LEU A 22 0.67 -45.51 -7.31
CA LEU A 22 0.27 -44.14 -7.67
C LEU A 22 -1.27 -44.02 -7.55
N GLY A 23 -1.73 -43.38 -6.50
CA GLY A 23 -3.07 -42.87 -6.35
C GLY A 23 -2.98 -41.40 -5.96
N ALA A 24 -3.28 -40.51 -6.89
CA ALA A 24 -3.40 -39.08 -6.63
C ALA A 24 -4.59 -38.82 -5.68
N CYS A 25 -4.31 -38.59 -4.42
CA CYS A 25 -5.28 -38.08 -3.47
C CYS A 25 -5.07 -36.55 -3.37
N SER A 26 -5.81 -35.81 -4.17
CA SER A 26 -5.96 -34.35 -3.98
C SER A 26 -6.80 -34.16 -2.72
N THR A 27 -6.18 -33.88 -1.60
CA THR A 27 -6.88 -33.35 -0.44
C THR A 27 -7.16 -31.90 -0.73
N VAL A 28 -8.40 -31.61 -1.14
CA VAL A 28 -8.96 -30.25 -1.09
C VAL A 28 -8.97 -29.87 0.40
N LEU A 29 -8.07 -28.99 0.79
CA LEU A 29 -8.09 -28.37 2.12
C LEU A 29 -9.32 -27.48 2.19
N ASP A 30 -10.25 -27.85 3.07
CA ASP A 30 -11.43 -27.06 3.42
C ASP A 30 -10.98 -25.68 3.95
N PRO A 31 -11.45 -24.55 3.38
CA PRO A 31 -11.05 -23.22 3.82
C PRO A 31 -11.58 -22.81 5.21
N GLN A 32 -12.31 -23.67 5.90
CA GLN A 32 -13.05 -23.33 7.12
C GLN A 32 -12.40 -23.71 8.44
N THR A 33 -11.11 -24.03 8.51
CA THR A 33 -10.45 -24.36 9.79
C THR A 33 -9.10 -23.65 9.96
N GLN A 34 -9.09 -22.34 9.80
CA GLN A 34 -8.13 -21.49 10.51
C GLN A 34 -8.91 -20.56 11.44
N THR A 35 -9.46 -21.10 12.50
CA THR A 35 -9.64 -20.32 13.73
C THR A 35 -8.23 -20.07 14.27
N ALA A 36 -7.63 -18.95 13.83
CA ALA A 36 -6.44 -18.41 14.45
C ALA A 36 -6.71 -18.32 15.95
N ALA A 37 -5.81 -18.88 16.75
CA ALA A 37 -5.88 -18.73 18.21
C ALA A 37 -5.96 -17.21 18.46
N ARG A 38 -7.09 -16.72 19.00
CA ARG A 38 -7.24 -15.31 19.40
C ARG A 38 -6.13 -15.02 20.41
N THR A 39 -5.22 -14.14 20.03
CA THR A 39 -4.22 -13.61 20.94
C THR A 39 -4.90 -12.81 22.06
N GLU A 40 -4.23 -12.60 23.18
CA GLU A 40 -4.79 -11.83 24.29
C GLU A 40 -5.15 -10.41 23.85
N ALA A 41 -6.28 -9.89 24.35
CA ALA A 41 -6.67 -8.50 24.10
C ALA A 41 -5.59 -7.55 24.64
N LEU A 42 -5.37 -6.43 23.94
CA LEU A 42 -4.41 -5.41 24.34
C LEU A 42 -4.74 -4.83 25.71
N CYS A 43 -6.04 -4.62 25.97
CA CYS A 43 -6.57 -4.26 27.28
C CYS A 43 -8.03 -4.70 27.42
N VAL A 44 -8.43 -5.00 28.65
CA VAL A 44 -9.79 -5.42 28.98
C VAL A 44 -10.28 -4.64 30.21
N ARG A 45 -11.51 -4.17 30.17
CA ARG A 45 -12.23 -3.57 31.30
C ARG A 45 -13.67 -4.02 31.26
N ASP A 46 -14.14 -4.61 32.34
CA ASP A 46 -15.47 -5.19 32.47
C ASP A 46 -15.73 -6.22 31.33
N GLN A 47 -16.68 -5.93 30.43
CA GLN A 47 -16.97 -6.77 29.28
C GLN A 47 -16.52 -6.14 27.95
N VAL A 48 -15.66 -5.13 28.00
CA VAL A 48 -15.14 -4.46 26.81
C VAL A 48 -13.65 -4.76 26.67
N SER A 49 -13.23 -5.13 25.45
CA SER A 49 -11.85 -5.37 25.11
C SER A 49 -11.41 -4.52 23.91
N ILE A 50 -10.14 -4.12 23.95
CA ILE A 50 -9.44 -3.48 22.83
C ILE A 50 -8.47 -4.50 22.22
N ARG A 51 -8.45 -4.62 20.89
CA ARG A 51 -7.55 -5.53 20.18
C ARG A 51 -6.91 -4.82 18.99
N THR A 52 -5.73 -5.28 18.61
CA THR A 52 -4.97 -4.81 17.44
C THR A 52 -4.41 -5.97 16.61
N ASP A 53 -4.74 -7.22 16.97
CA ASP A 53 -4.22 -8.44 16.39
C ASP A 53 -4.98 -8.85 15.11
N PHE A 54 -5.11 -7.91 14.18
CA PHE A 54 -5.68 -8.11 12.86
C PHE A 54 -4.81 -7.42 11.80
N PRO A 55 -4.92 -7.80 10.51
CA PRO A 55 -4.18 -7.14 9.43
C PRO A 55 -4.37 -5.63 9.44
N VAL A 56 -3.30 -4.86 9.28
CA VAL A 56 -3.29 -3.38 9.36
C VAL A 56 -3.58 -2.83 10.76
N GLY A 57 -3.70 -3.68 11.78
CA GLY A 57 -3.85 -3.25 13.18
C GLY A 57 -2.69 -2.39 13.64
N GLY A 58 -2.97 -1.29 14.34
CA GLY A 58 -1.94 -0.34 14.78
C GLY A 58 -1.09 -0.87 15.93
N GLN A 59 0.13 -0.36 16.03
CA GLN A 59 1.00 -0.63 17.19
C GLN A 59 0.64 0.34 18.32
N HIS A 60 0.04 -0.17 19.38
CA HIS A 60 -0.46 0.66 20.48
C HIS A 60 -0.06 0.13 21.85
N GLY A 61 0.19 1.06 22.78
CA GLY A 61 0.05 0.78 24.20
C GLY A 61 -1.39 0.99 24.63
N CYS A 62 -1.82 0.34 25.70
CA CYS A 62 -3.16 0.55 26.25
C CYS A 62 -3.11 0.70 27.77
N ALA A 63 -3.83 1.68 28.30
CA ALA A 63 -4.04 1.89 29.72
C ALA A 63 -5.53 2.09 30.02
N LEU A 64 -5.99 1.52 31.13
CA LEU A 64 -7.35 1.72 31.61
C LEU A 64 -7.52 3.14 32.17
N ARG A 65 -8.66 3.76 31.87
CA ARG A 65 -9.13 5.01 32.43
C ARG A 65 -10.41 4.78 33.24
N GLU A 66 -10.80 5.75 34.03
CA GLU A 66 -12.02 5.65 34.86
C GLU A 66 -13.28 5.46 33.97
N ASP A 67 -13.29 6.07 32.78
CA ASP A 67 -14.44 6.10 31.87
C ASP A 67 -14.16 5.39 30.50
N GLY A 68 -13.02 4.70 30.34
CA GLY A 68 -12.70 4.03 29.08
C GLY A 68 -11.25 3.58 28.96
N PHE A 69 -10.63 3.84 27.78
CA PHE A 69 -9.28 3.40 27.44
C PHE A 69 -8.44 4.56 26.92
N ALA A 70 -7.15 4.54 27.29
CA ALA A 70 -6.15 5.39 26.66
C ALA A 70 -5.18 4.54 25.84
N LEU A 71 -5.13 4.80 24.55
CA LEU A 71 -4.23 4.14 23.62
C LEU A 71 -3.05 5.07 23.32
N THR A 72 -1.84 4.63 23.64
CA THR A 72 -0.63 5.31 23.19
C THR A 72 -0.36 4.88 21.76
N VAL A 73 -0.43 5.82 20.81
CA VAL A 73 -0.21 5.56 19.38
C VAL A 73 1.27 5.75 19.09
N TRP A 74 1.98 4.64 18.89
CA TRP A 74 3.41 4.68 18.58
C TRP A 74 3.64 4.72 17.07
N PRO A 75 4.60 5.54 16.62
CA PRO A 75 5.08 5.41 15.25
C PRO A 75 5.90 4.12 15.10
N GLU A 76 5.98 3.65 13.86
CA GLU A 76 6.91 2.59 13.51
C GLU A 76 8.37 3.02 13.73
N ALA A 77 9.27 2.04 13.89
CA ALA A 77 10.70 2.31 14.00
C ALA A 77 11.27 2.79 12.66
N ALA A 78 11.99 3.91 12.66
CA ALA A 78 12.67 4.45 11.48
C ALA A 78 14.18 4.48 11.70
N VAL A 79 14.94 4.16 10.66
CA VAL A 79 16.41 4.25 10.65
C VAL A 79 16.84 5.70 10.41
N ASP A 80 16.12 6.43 9.58
CA ASP A 80 16.26 7.86 9.45
C ASP A 80 15.30 8.54 10.44
N ALA A 81 15.81 9.37 11.31
CA ALA A 81 15.06 10.00 12.42
C ALA A 81 13.93 10.96 11.97
N ARG A 82 13.45 10.89 10.73
CA ARG A 82 12.43 11.76 10.16
C ARG A 82 11.15 11.00 9.85
N ILE A 83 10.44 10.65 10.90
CA ILE A 83 9.07 10.17 10.77
C ILE A 83 8.15 11.38 10.57
N ASN A 84 7.18 11.25 9.70
CA ASN A 84 6.04 12.15 9.66
C ASN A 84 5.34 12.15 11.03
N PRO A 85 4.88 13.30 11.53
CA PRO A 85 4.41 13.44 12.91
C PRO A 85 2.99 12.87 13.15
N SER A 86 2.55 11.87 12.38
CA SER A 86 1.16 11.36 12.45
C SER A 86 1.14 9.84 12.31
N PRO A 87 1.45 9.09 13.36
CA PRO A 87 1.44 7.64 13.30
C PRO A 87 0.05 7.08 13.04
N TRP A 88 0.01 5.91 12.40
CA TRP A 88 -1.20 5.17 12.11
C TRP A 88 -1.88 4.65 13.38
N TYR A 89 -3.20 4.58 13.38
CA TYR A 89 -3.96 3.86 14.39
C TYR A 89 -5.06 3.02 13.75
N ALA A 90 -5.21 1.80 14.26
CA ALA A 90 -6.34 0.91 14.00
C ALA A 90 -6.47 -0.08 15.16
N PHE A 91 -7.68 -0.25 15.68
CA PHE A 91 -7.98 -1.16 16.79
C PHE A 91 -9.45 -1.58 16.74
N SER A 92 -9.78 -2.72 17.35
CA SER A 92 -11.18 -3.11 17.56
C SER A 92 -11.63 -2.77 18.98
N VAL A 93 -12.94 -2.53 19.12
CA VAL A 93 -13.65 -2.35 20.39
C VAL A 93 -14.75 -3.40 20.46
N GLU A 94 -14.49 -4.48 21.19
CA GLU A 94 -15.42 -5.60 21.34
C GLU A 94 -16.15 -5.49 22.70
N GLY A 95 -17.43 -5.74 22.71
CA GLY A 95 -18.24 -5.72 23.95
C GLY A 95 -19.74 -5.71 23.67
N ASN A 96 -20.53 -5.40 24.68
CA ASN A 96 -21.98 -5.30 24.53
C ASN A 96 -22.36 -3.95 23.88
N ASP A 97 -23.21 -3.95 22.87
CA ASP A 97 -23.67 -2.78 22.09
C ASP A 97 -24.29 -1.64 22.93
N GLU A 98 -24.67 -1.90 24.16
CA GLU A 98 -25.28 -0.90 25.05
C GLU A 98 -24.25 -0.03 25.79
N VAL A 99 -22.96 -0.35 25.69
CA VAL A 99 -21.91 0.33 26.46
C VAL A 99 -21.21 1.36 25.58
N ALA A 100 -21.33 2.64 25.97
CA ALA A 100 -20.51 3.71 25.39
C ALA A 100 -19.11 3.72 26.03
N VAL A 101 -18.09 3.78 25.20
CA VAL A 101 -16.67 3.69 25.62
C VAL A 101 -15.92 4.94 25.19
N ASN A 102 -15.29 5.62 26.13
CA ASN A 102 -14.39 6.72 25.83
C ASN A 102 -13.02 6.20 25.41
N ILE A 103 -12.57 6.65 24.25
CA ILE A 103 -11.25 6.37 23.71
C ILE A 103 -10.41 7.64 23.74
N THR A 104 -9.26 7.56 24.35
CA THR A 104 -8.23 8.60 24.27
C THR A 104 -7.08 8.06 23.43
N LEU A 105 -6.75 8.73 22.32
CA LEU A 105 -5.52 8.50 21.56
C LEU A 105 -4.45 9.49 22.03
N ASP A 106 -3.35 8.98 22.54
CA ASP A 106 -2.19 9.77 22.99
C ASP A 106 -1.03 9.54 22.01
N TYR A 107 -0.67 10.58 21.29
CA TYR A 107 0.36 10.56 20.24
C TYR A 107 1.76 10.94 20.77
N GLY A 108 1.88 11.25 22.06
CA GLY A 108 3.15 11.69 22.66
C GLY A 108 3.71 12.95 22.01
N SER A 109 4.79 12.84 21.25
CA SER A 109 5.39 13.95 20.49
C SER A 109 4.82 14.12 19.07
N HIS A 110 3.95 13.21 18.64
CA HIS A 110 3.31 13.23 17.31
C HIS A 110 1.92 13.89 17.38
N ARG A 111 1.19 13.89 16.28
CA ARG A 111 -0.10 14.59 16.19
C ARG A 111 -1.17 13.72 15.55
N HIS A 112 -2.39 13.90 16.01
CA HIS A 112 -3.59 13.41 15.35
C HIS A 112 -3.73 14.02 13.95
N ARG A 113 -4.01 13.17 12.96
CA ARG A 113 -4.19 13.59 11.56
C ARG A 113 -5.55 13.18 11.00
N TYR A 114 -5.99 11.97 11.30
CA TYR A 114 -7.17 11.39 10.69
C TYR A 114 -8.32 11.31 11.69
N ALA A 115 -9.47 11.90 11.35
CA ALA A 115 -10.70 11.64 12.10
C ALA A 115 -11.05 10.14 12.01
N PRO A 116 -11.55 9.52 13.10
CA PRO A 116 -11.79 8.08 13.12
C PRO A 116 -12.83 7.64 12.09
N TRP A 117 -12.55 6.53 11.43
CA TRP A 117 -13.51 5.75 10.67
C TRP A 117 -13.91 4.52 11.47
N ILE A 118 -15.18 4.14 11.39
CA ILE A 118 -15.76 3.02 12.12
C ILE A 118 -16.40 2.06 11.13
N LYS A 119 -16.11 0.78 11.29
CA LYS A 119 -16.77 -0.33 10.60
C LYS A 119 -17.25 -1.35 11.62
N SER A 120 -18.50 -1.83 11.52
CA SER A 120 -19.05 -2.86 12.40
C SER A 120 -19.54 -4.04 11.56
N GLY A 121 -18.91 -5.20 11.72
CA GLY A 121 -19.18 -6.39 10.91
C GLY A 121 -19.08 -6.09 9.42
N ASP A 122 -20.09 -6.48 8.65
CA ASP A 122 -20.15 -6.30 7.18
C ASP A 122 -20.65 -4.92 6.73
N SER A 123 -20.82 -3.94 7.65
CA SER A 123 -21.24 -2.60 7.26
C SER A 123 -20.15 -1.85 6.48
N ASP A 124 -20.57 -0.80 5.76
CA ASP A 124 -19.64 0.13 5.16
C ASP A 124 -18.87 0.93 6.23
N TRP A 125 -17.69 1.40 5.87
CA TRP A 125 -16.92 2.34 6.67
C TRP A 125 -17.66 3.68 6.79
N ARG A 126 -17.76 4.21 8.01
CA ARG A 126 -18.36 5.50 8.30
C ARG A 126 -17.37 6.39 9.02
N LYS A 127 -17.11 7.57 8.47
CA LYS A 127 -16.28 8.59 9.12
C LYS A 127 -17.02 9.21 10.30
N MET A 128 -16.35 9.39 11.42
CA MET A 128 -16.85 10.23 12.52
C MET A 128 -16.87 11.69 12.10
N GLU A 129 -17.90 12.42 12.53
CA GLU A 129 -17.94 13.86 12.35
C GLU A 129 -16.85 14.53 13.18
N ASP A 130 -16.18 15.54 12.63
CA ASP A 130 -15.08 16.22 13.31
C ASP A 130 -15.51 16.79 14.68
N ALA A 131 -16.77 17.22 14.82
CA ALA A 131 -17.34 17.70 16.08
C ALA A 131 -17.46 16.63 17.19
N GLN A 132 -17.35 15.34 16.84
CA GLN A 132 -17.39 14.22 17.78
C GLN A 132 -15.98 13.86 18.31
N VAL A 133 -14.94 14.48 17.77
CA VAL A 133 -13.54 14.23 18.14
C VAL A 133 -12.98 15.47 18.82
N ASP A 134 -12.72 15.38 20.10
CA ASP A 134 -12.11 16.46 20.88
C ASP A 134 -10.58 16.37 20.79
N VAL A 135 -10.01 17.21 19.95
CA VAL A 135 -8.56 17.28 19.72
C VAL A 135 -7.94 18.31 20.65
N ARG A 136 -7.05 17.85 21.51
CA ARG A 136 -6.42 18.64 22.60
C ARG A 136 -4.91 18.71 22.43
N ASP A 137 -4.31 19.54 23.23
CA ASP A 137 -2.85 19.58 23.44
C ASP A 137 -2.07 19.72 22.13
N GLU A 138 -2.48 20.70 21.31
CA GLU A 138 -1.91 20.98 19.99
C GLU A 138 -1.95 19.77 19.01
N GLY A 139 -2.97 18.92 19.16
CA GLY A 139 -3.13 17.72 18.33
C GLY A 139 -2.50 16.45 18.93
N ARG A 140 -1.84 16.52 20.06
CA ARG A 140 -1.19 15.34 20.66
C ARG A 140 -2.17 14.35 21.28
N VAL A 141 -3.38 14.81 21.62
CA VAL A 141 -4.42 13.97 22.21
C VAL A 141 -5.71 14.13 21.42
N ALA A 142 -6.35 13.01 21.08
CA ALA A 142 -7.70 12.99 20.52
C ALA A 142 -8.60 12.14 21.41
N VAL A 143 -9.80 12.65 21.74
CA VAL A 143 -10.77 11.95 22.59
C VAL A 143 -12.10 11.86 21.87
N PHE A 144 -12.68 10.67 21.85
CA PHE A 144 -13.98 10.42 21.26
C PHE A 144 -14.67 9.24 21.96
N THR A 145 -15.98 9.13 21.76
CA THR A 145 -16.78 8.04 22.33
C THR A 145 -17.32 7.17 21.21
N VAL A 146 -17.20 5.85 21.37
CA VAL A 146 -17.78 4.85 20.47
C VAL A 146 -18.65 3.88 21.27
N PRO A 147 -19.71 3.31 20.70
CA PRO A 147 -20.37 2.16 21.30
C PRO A 147 -19.41 0.96 21.27
N ALA A 148 -19.39 0.15 22.31
CA ALA A 148 -18.84 -1.19 22.19
C ALA A 148 -19.79 -2.02 21.30
N SER A 149 -19.30 -3.05 20.64
CA SER A 149 -20.10 -3.89 19.77
C SER A 149 -19.82 -5.37 19.99
N ASP A 150 -20.84 -6.20 19.95
CA ASP A 150 -20.73 -7.66 19.88
C ASP A 150 -20.33 -8.15 18.49
N ARG A 151 -20.31 -7.25 17.50
CA ARG A 151 -19.82 -7.46 16.14
C ARG A 151 -18.40 -6.94 16.06
N ASP A 152 -17.59 -7.54 15.21
CA ASP A 152 -16.23 -7.07 14.94
C ASP A 152 -16.24 -5.59 14.53
N GLN A 153 -16.08 -4.70 15.52
CA GLN A 153 -16.05 -3.26 15.28
C GLN A 153 -14.61 -2.79 15.23
N ILE A 154 -14.25 -2.21 14.10
CA ILE A 154 -12.90 -1.65 13.87
C ILE A 154 -13.00 -0.13 13.82
N ILE A 155 -12.10 0.53 14.52
CA ILE A 155 -11.85 1.97 14.46
C ILE A 155 -10.46 2.19 13.87
N ALA A 156 -10.36 3.00 12.82
CA ALA A 156 -9.09 3.28 12.15
C ALA A 156 -9.00 4.73 11.66
N GLY A 157 -7.79 5.19 11.37
CA GLY A 157 -7.57 6.54 10.82
C GLY A 157 -8.13 6.72 9.41
N LEU A 158 -8.17 5.67 8.62
CA LEU A 158 -8.80 5.59 7.29
C LEU A 158 -9.43 4.21 7.12
N PRO A 159 -10.31 3.99 6.15
CA PRO A 159 -10.77 2.65 5.79
C PRO A 159 -9.56 1.73 5.53
N ILE A 160 -9.63 0.52 6.04
CA ILE A 160 -8.56 -0.46 5.86
C ILE A 160 -8.72 -1.14 4.50
N VAL A 161 -7.65 -1.13 3.73
CA VAL A 161 -7.43 -1.98 2.55
C VAL A 161 -6.15 -2.76 2.82
N SER A 162 -6.30 -4.04 3.13
CA SER A 162 -5.21 -4.95 3.48
C SER A 162 -4.42 -5.43 2.25
N VAL A 163 -3.35 -6.16 2.51
CA VAL A 163 -2.61 -6.89 1.45
C VAL A 163 -3.52 -7.87 0.72
N ALA A 164 -4.35 -8.60 1.48
CA ALA A 164 -5.29 -9.57 0.90
C ALA A 164 -6.34 -8.92 0.00
N ASP A 165 -6.85 -7.73 0.36
CA ASP A 165 -7.80 -6.99 -0.49
C ASP A 165 -7.14 -6.55 -1.81
N THR A 166 -5.92 -6.04 -1.74
CA THR A 166 -5.16 -5.66 -2.95
C THR A 166 -4.84 -6.89 -3.82
N ASP A 167 -4.52 -8.04 -3.22
CA ASP A 167 -4.29 -9.29 -3.95
C ASP A 167 -5.56 -9.80 -4.62
N VAL A 168 -6.73 -9.61 -4.02
CA VAL A 168 -8.02 -9.94 -4.63
C VAL A 168 -8.25 -9.06 -5.85
N TRP A 169 -8.17 -7.73 -5.70
CA TRP A 169 -8.31 -6.78 -6.79
C TRP A 169 -7.34 -7.07 -7.96
N THR A 170 -6.06 -7.33 -7.62
CA THR A 170 -5.01 -7.64 -8.61
C THR A 170 -5.36 -8.87 -9.44
N ARG A 171 -5.86 -9.93 -8.81
CA ARG A 171 -6.27 -11.16 -9.53
C ARG A 171 -7.52 -10.93 -10.36
N GLU A 172 -8.53 -10.27 -9.81
CA GLU A 172 -9.80 -10.02 -10.51
C GLU A 172 -9.61 -9.18 -11.77
N ILE A 173 -8.80 -8.11 -11.71
CA ILE A 173 -8.51 -7.29 -12.89
C ILE A 173 -7.65 -8.05 -13.90
N ALA A 174 -6.70 -8.86 -13.45
CA ALA A 174 -5.88 -9.69 -14.32
C ALA A 174 -6.74 -10.73 -15.07
N GLU A 175 -7.63 -11.43 -14.38
CA GLU A 175 -8.55 -12.40 -14.99
C GLU A 175 -9.52 -11.73 -15.97
N ARG A 176 -10.10 -10.59 -15.60
CA ARG A 176 -11.08 -9.85 -16.42
C ARG A 176 -10.50 -9.35 -17.75
N HIS A 177 -9.25 -8.92 -17.75
CA HIS A 177 -8.60 -8.27 -18.89
C HIS A 177 -7.46 -9.10 -19.51
N GLY A 178 -7.18 -10.30 -19.00
CA GLY A 178 -6.11 -11.16 -19.51
C GLY A 178 -4.71 -10.61 -19.26
N LEU A 179 -4.50 -9.98 -18.10
CA LEU A 179 -3.19 -9.47 -17.70
C LEU A 179 -2.33 -10.58 -17.10
N GLU A 180 -1.03 -10.41 -17.15
CA GLU A 180 -0.09 -11.28 -16.45
C GLU A 180 0.19 -10.73 -15.05
N VAL A 181 0.09 -11.59 -14.03
CA VAL A 181 0.54 -11.29 -12.67
C VAL A 181 1.95 -11.81 -12.50
N VAL A 182 2.92 -10.91 -12.36
CA VAL A 182 4.34 -11.23 -12.23
C VAL A 182 4.77 -11.09 -10.77
N GLU A 183 5.23 -12.18 -10.15
CA GLU A 183 5.95 -12.09 -8.88
C GLU A 183 7.39 -11.64 -9.19
N TYR A 184 7.74 -10.40 -8.85
CA TYR A 184 9.04 -9.82 -9.17
C TYR A 184 10.04 -9.88 -8.01
N GLY A 185 9.63 -10.30 -6.82
CA GLY A 185 10.50 -10.40 -5.66
C GLY A 185 9.79 -10.74 -4.38
N ARG A 186 10.51 -10.56 -3.29
CA ARG A 186 10.01 -10.71 -1.92
C ARG A 186 10.31 -9.46 -1.11
N SER A 187 9.33 -9.06 -0.27
CA SER A 187 9.49 -7.97 0.69
C SER A 187 10.49 -8.31 1.80
N PHE A 188 10.72 -7.39 2.70
CA PHE A 188 11.63 -7.58 3.83
C PHE A 188 11.22 -8.79 4.71
N GLU A 189 9.93 -9.00 4.95
CA GLU A 189 9.38 -10.16 5.68
C GLU A 189 9.10 -11.38 4.79
N GLY A 190 9.42 -11.30 3.50
CA GLY A 190 9.28 -12.42 2.57
C GLY A 190 7.92 -12.57 1.92
N ARG A 191 7.03 -11.55 2.00
CA ARG A 191 5.76 -11.53 1.24
C ARG A 191 6.02 -11.40 -0.24
N PRO A 192 5.21 -12.03 -1.12
CA PRO A 192 5.33 -11.84 -2.56
C PRO A 192 5.18 -10.36 -2.94
N LEU A 193 6.03 -9.89 -3.85
CA LEU A 193 5.90 -8.60 -4.49
C LEU A 193 5.39 -8.84 -5.91
N THR A 194 4.18 -8.36 -6.21
CA THR A 194 3.49 -8.64 -7.47
C THR A 194 3.26 -7.37 -8.27
N ALA A 195 3.37 -7.51 -9.60
CA ALA A 195 3.03 -6.48 -10.57
C ALA A 195 2.09 -7.05 -11.62
N LEU A 196 1.29 -6.19 -12.23
CA LEU A 196 0.50 -6.51 -13.41
C LEU A 196 1.27 -6.06 -14.65
N THR A 197 1.33 -6.91 -15.67
CA THR A 197 1.92 -6.54 -16.94
C THR A 197 0.93 -6.78 -18.08
N ALA A 198 0.94 -5.89 -19.07
CA ALA A 198 0.07 -5.95 -20.22
C ALA A 198 0.76 -5.41 -21.49
N GLY A 199 0.26 -5.80 -22.67
CA GLY A 199 0.82 -5.43 -23.95
C GLY A 199 2.03 -6.28 -24.36
N PRO A 200 2.51 -6.14 -25.61
CA PRO A 200 3.58 -6.97 -26.15
C PRO A 200 4.92 -6.77 -25.41
N GLU A 201 5.68 -7.85 -25.25
CA GLU A 201 7.03 -7.76 -24.66
C GLU A 201 8.00 -6.99 -25.58
N ASP A 202 7.81 -7.09 -26.89
CA ASP A 202 8.60 -6.41 -27.93
C ASP A 202 8.06 -5.03 -28.31
N ALA A 203 7.15 -4.48 -27.52
CA ALA A 203 6.62 -3.12 -27.69
C ALA A 203 7.75 -2.08 -27.76
N GLY A 204 7.53 -1.01 -28.52
CA GLY A 204 8.48 0.10 -28.66
C GLY A 204 8.39 1.12 -27.52
N THR A 205 7.30 1.10 -26.75
CA THR A 205 7.06 2.05 -25.66
C THR A 205 6.64 1.34 -24.38
N VAL A 206 6.83 2.03 -23.23
CA VAL A 206 6.46 1.50 -21.91
C VAL A 206 5.82 2.57 -21.03
N VAL A 207 4.88 2.13 -20.20
CA VAL A 207 4.24 2.94 -19.14
C VAL A 207 4.40 2.25 -17.79
N ILE A 208 4.83 3.00 -16.80
CA ILE A 208 4.96 2.52 -15.42
C ILE A 208 4.02 3.31 -14.53
N ALA A 209 3.23 2.61 -13.72
CA ALA A 209 2.46 3.22 -12.64
C ALA A 209 2.58 2.41 -11.36
N MET A 210 2.60 3.09 -10.22
CA MET A 210 2.78 2.45 -8.91
C MET A 210 2.02 3.19 -7.82
N THR A 211 1.80 2.47 -6.71
CA THR A 211 1.21 3.04 -5.49
C THR A 211 1.66 2.29 -4.24
N ARG A 212 1.19 2.73 -3.07
CA ARG A 212 1.38 2.09 -1.77
C ARG A 212 2.86 1.89 -1.40
N GLN A 213 3.72 2.88 -1.72
CA GLN A 213 5.03 2.99 -1.08
C GLN A 213 4.89 3.31 0.42
N HIS A 214 3.88 4.12 0.76
CA HIS A 214 3.50 4.40 2.14
C HIS A 214 2.17 3.70 2.48
N PRO A 215 2.12 2.96 3.58
CA PRO A 215 1.03 2.03 3.89
C PRO A 215 -0.39 2.61 3.91
N PRO A 216 -0.69 3.78 4.55
CA PRO A 216 -2.07 4.26 4.70
C PRO A 216 -2.57 5.14 3.54
N GLU A 217 -1.79 5.33 2.48
CA GLU A 217 -2.13 6.25 1.39
C GLU A 217 -3.21 5.68 0.46
N LEU A 218 -4.42 5.51 1.01
CA LEU A 218 -5.53 4.84 0.34
C LEU A 218 -6.07 5.61 -0.87
N ASN A 219 -6.23 6.96 -0.77
CA ASN A 219 -6.78 7.73 -1.87
C ASN A 219 -5.88 7.68 -3.12
N GLY A 220 -4.56 7.63 -2.93
CA GLY A 220 -3.61 7.38 -4.03
C GLY A 220 -3.82 6.00 -4.66
N ALA A 221 -4.06 4.96 -3.84
CA ALA A 221 -4.35 3.62 -4.36
C ALA A 221 -5.67 3.59 -5.17
N ILE A 222 -6.72 4.28 -4.72
CA ILE A 222 -7.99 4.38 -5.43
C ILE A 222 -7.79 5.07 -6.80
N ALA A 223 -7.02 6.16 -6.84
CA ALA A 223 -6.72 6.84 -8.10
C ALA A 223 -5.88 5.96 -9.04
N PHE A 224 -4.92 5.21 -8.50
CA PHE A 224 -4.15 4.22 -9.24
C PHE A 224 -5.06 3.12 -9.83
N GLU A 225 -5.96 2.55 -9.04
CA GLU A 225 -6.90 1.52 -9.49
C GLU A 225 -7.78 2.04 -10.63
N ALA A 226 -8.34 3.25 -10.49
CA ALA A 226 -9.15 3.88 -11.53
C ALA A 226 -8.36 4.17 -12.83
N PHE A 227 -7.10 4.60 -12.71
CA PHE A 227 -6.18 4.74 -13.85
C PHE A 227 -5.97 3.41 -14.55
N VAL A 228 -5.61 2.37 -13.81
CA VAL A 228 -5.34 1.03 -14.35
C VAL A 228 -6.58 0.47 -15.03
N GLU A 229 -7.75 0.53 -14.38
CA GLU A 229 -9.01 0.02 -14.93
C GLU A 229 -9.35 0.68 -16.29
N LYS A 230 -9.17 1.99 -16.41
CA LYS A 230 -9.38 2.69 -17.70
C LYS A 230 -8.38 2.28 -18.77
N VAL A 231 -7.11 2.14 -18.41
CA VAL A 231 -6.07 1.72 -19.35
C VAL A 231 -6.32 0.30 -19.86
N VAL A 232 -6.56 -0.65 -18.95
CA VAL A 232 -6.70 -2.05 -19.34
C VAL A 232 -7.99 -2.34 -20.11
N ALA A 233 -9.04 -1.53 -19.92
CA ALA A 233 -10.26 -1.63 -20.69
C ALA A 233 -10.05 -1.35 -22.21
N ARG A 234 -8.95 -0.69 -22.58
CA ARG A 234 -8.62 -0.32 -23.96
C ARG A 234 -7.48 -1.15 -24.60
N LEU A 235 -6.92 -2.13 -23.91
CA LEU A 235 -5.76 -2.91 -24.38
C LEU A 235 -5.97 -3.61 -25.75
N GLY A 236 -7.21 -3.89 -26.13
CA GLY A 236 -7.52 -4.48 -27.44
C GLY A 236 -7.51 -3.49 -28.62
N GLU A 237 -7.35 -2.20 -28.39
CA GLU A 237 -7.32 -1.18 -29.43
C GLU A 237 -5.98 -1.18 -30.18
N PRO A 238 -5.98 -1.01 -31.53
CA PRO A 238 -4.73 -1.01 -32.31
C PRO A 238 -3.71 0.04 -31.86
N SER A 239 -4.15 1.16 -31.30
CA SER A 239 -3.29 2.22 -30.76
C SER A 239 -2.39 1.74 -29.63
N PHE A 240 -2.81 0.74 -28.84
CA PHE A 240 -2.05 0.16 -27.73
C PHE A 240 -1.10 -0.97 -28.14
N ALA A 241 -1.16 -1.41 -29.41
CA ALA A 241 -0.39 -2.58 -29.88
C ALA A 241 1.14 -2.44 -29.77
N ASN A 242 1.64 -1.23 -29.56
CA ASN A 242 3.08 -0.96 -29.42
C ASN A 242 3.47 -0.47 -28.01
N THR A 243 2.61 -0.68 -26.99
CA THR A 243 2.87 -0.20 -25.63
C THR A 243 2.84 -1.34 -24.61
N ARG A 244 3.89 -1.44 -23.81
CA ARG A 244 3.99 -2.30 -22.64
C ARG A 244 3.57 -1.51 -21.39
N PHE A 245 2.75 -2.10 -20.56
CA PHE A 245 2.30 -1.52 -19.30
C PHE A 245 2.79 -2.37 -18.13
N VAL A 246 3.27 -1.71 -17.08
CA VAL A 246 3.69 -2.35 -15.83
C VAL A 246 3.10 -1.57 -14.65
N PHE A 247 2.28 -2.24 -13.86
CA PHE A 247 1.55 -1.65 -12.75
C PHE A 247 1.95 -2.33 -11.44
N PHE A 248 2.32 -1.54 -10.44
CA PHE A 248 2.68 -1.99 -9.10
C PHE A 248 1.59 -1.59 -8.10
N PRO A 249 0.64 -2.48 -7.79
CA PRO A 249 -0.51 -2.15 -6.94
C PRO A 249 -0.12 -1.96 -5.47
N MET A 250 1.02 -2.53 -5.04
CA MET A 250 1.50 -2.41 -3.67
C MET A 250 3.01 -2.61 -3.58
N LEU A 251 3.75 -1.55 -3.28
CA LEU A 251 5.21 -1.65 -3.10
C LEU A 251 5.61 -2.00 -1.67
N ASN A 252 4.78 -1.71 -0.65
CA ASN A 252 5.10 -1.92 0.77
C ASN A 252 4.08 -2.83 1.48
N PRO A 253 3.98 -4.12 1.09
CA PRO A 253 3.01 -5.02 1.72
C PRO A 253 3.28 -5.25 3.20
N ASP A 254 4.54 -5.26 3.64
CA ASP A 254 4.89 -5.47 5.03
C ASP A 254 4.45 -4.29 5.90
N GLY A 255 4.67 -3.07 5.44
CA GLY A 255 4.23 -1.88 6.15
C GLY A 255 2.71 -1.81 6.26
N VAL A 256 1.98 -2.23 5.21
CA VAL A 256 0.52 -2.33 5.23
C VAL A 256 0.07 -3.36 6.25
N GLU A 257 0.58 -4.57 6.19
CA GLU A 257 0.18 -5.67 7.07
C GLU A 257 0.42 -5.34 8.55
N ASN A 258 1.54 -4.66 8.84
CA ASN A 258 1.95 -4.31 10.20
C ASN A 258 1.38 -2.97 10.69
N GLY A 259 0.49 -2.32 9.95
CA GLY A 259 -0.11 -1.05 10.36
C GLY A 259 0.92 0.08 10.53
N TYR A 260 1.88 0.17 9.63
CA TYR A 260 2.85 1.24 9.60
C TYR A 260 2.26 2.49 8.94
N TRP A 261 2.88 3.63 9.22
CA TRP A 261 2.44 4.88 8.62
C TRP A 261 3.23 5.25 7.35
N ARG A 262 4.54 4.97 7.32
CA ARG A 262 5.41 5.43 6.22
C ARG A 262 6.44 4.42 5.75
N HIS A 263 7.15 3.77 6.68
CA HIS A 263 8.34 2.99 6.38
C HIS A 263 8.02 1.53 6.04
N ASN A 264 8.98 0.84 5.42
CA ASN A 264 8.94 -0.63 5.34
C ASN A 264 9.46 -1.25 6.64
N MET A 265 9.49 -2.57 6.73
CA MET A 265 10.02 -3.28 7.90
C MET A 265 11.53 -3.11 8.13
N GLY A 266 12.26 -2.61 7.13
CA GLY A 266 13.63 -2.16 7.28
C GLY A 266 13.78 -0.78 7.92
N GLY A 267 12.68 -0.11 8.26
CA GLY A 267 12.66 1.24 8.85
C GLY A 267 13.05 2.34 7.86
N VAL A 268 12.85 2.10 6.57
CA VAL A 268 13.24 3.02 5.48
C VAL A 268 12.00 3.51 4.72
N ASP A 269 11.94 4.80 4.46
CA ASP A 269 10.99 5.39 3.52
C ASP A 269 11.33 4.90 2.09
N LEU A 270 10.47 4.06 1.51
CA LEU A 270 10.70 3.48 0.20
C LEU A 270 10.84 4.55 -0.89
N ASN A 271 10.10 5.67 -0.78
CA ASN A 271 10.24 6.81 -1.70
C ASN A 271 11.46 7.70 -1.37
N ARG A 272 12.49 7.13 -0.74
CA ARG A 272 13.83 7.70 -0.54
C ARG A 272 14.93 6.72 -0.92
N ASP A 273 14.57 5.48 -1.28
CA ASP A 273 15.55 4.40 -1.56
C ASP A 273 15.87 4.21 -3.04
N TRP A 274 15.17 4.88 -3.96
CA TRP A 274 15.31 4.69 -5.43
C TRP A 274 16.71 4.97 -6.00
N PHE A 275 17.53 5.72 -5.29
CA PHE A 275 18.94 5.89 -5.67
C PHE A 275 19.89 4.91 -4.97
N SER A 276 19.52 4.43 -3.79
CA SER A 276 20.37 3.56 -3.00
C SER A 276 20.07 2.08 -3.19
N LEU A 277 18.85 1.73 -3.57
CA LEU A 277 18.35 0.37 -3.87
C LEU A 277 18.67 -0.65 -2.78
N LYS A 278 18.62 -0.23 -1.53
CA LYS A 278 18.96 -1.08 -0.37
C LYS A 278 17.81 -1.98 0.06
N GLN A 279 16.59 -1.46 -0.04
CA GLN A 279 15.41 -2.20 0.37
C GLN A 279 15.02 -3.21 -0.71
N PRO A 280 14.63 -4.44 -0.34
CA PRO A 280 14.29 -5.47 -1.31
C PRO A 280 13.14 -5.04 -2.21
N GLU A 281 12.13 -4.34 -1.68
CA GLU A 281 10.95 -3.88 -2.40
C GLU A 281 11.35 -2.99 -3.59
N ILE A 282 12.17 -1.97 -3.34
CA ILE A 282 12.58 -1.03 -4.38
C ILE A 282 13.61 -1.63 -5.32
N ARG A 283 14.58 -2.40 -4.79
CA ARG A 283 15.60 -3.04 -5.63
C ARG A 283 14.98 -4.00 -6.64
N THR A 284 13.99 -4.81 -6.23
CA THR A 284 13.37 -5.78 -7.15
C THR A 284 12.36 -5.12 -8.08
N ALA A 285 11.66 -4.05 -7.64
CA ALA A 285 10.83 -3.24 -8.53
C ALA A 285 11.66 -2.55 -9.61
N GLU A 286 12.80 -1.96 -9.22
CA GLU A 286 13.76 -1.35 -10.14
C GLU A 286 14.25 -2.35 -11.19
N GLN A 287 14.62 -3.57 -10.79
CA GLN A 287 15.06 -4.63 -11.70
C GLN A 287 13.96 -5.03 -12.69
N LEU A 288 12.69 -5.12 -12.25
CA LEU A 288 11.56 -5.36 -13.15
C LEU A 288 11.41 -4.21 -14.14
N ILE A 289 11.39 -2.96 -13.66
CA ILE A 289 11.24 -1.77 -14.52
C ILE A 289 12.34 -1.70 -15.57
N GLN A 290 13.61 -1.91 -15.19
CA GLN A 290 14.73 -1.92 -16.11
C GLN A 290 14.58 -3.00 -17.20
N ARG A 291 14.13 -4.20 -16.83
CA ARG A 291 13.87 -5.29 -17.78
C ARG A 291 12.76 -4.93 -18.76
N GLU A 292 11.62 -4.46 -18.25
CA GLU A 292 10.46 -4.14 -19.06
C GLU A 292 10.67 -2.89 -19.94
N ALA A 293 11.49 -1.94 -19.50
CA ALA A 293 11.81 -0.71 -20.23
C ALA A 293 13.00 -0.87 -21.20
N ALA A 294 13.68 -2.02 -21.21
CA ALA A 294 14.87 -2.20 -22.04
C ALA A 294 14.58 -2.01 -23.53
N GLY A 295 15.22 -1.00 -24.16
CA GLY A 295 15.04 -0.66 -25.58
C GLY A 295 13.71 -0.03 -25.94
N LYS A 296 12.94 0.45 -24.95
CA LYS A 296 11.64 1.11 -25.14
C LYS A 296 11.70 2.57 -24.71
N ASP A 297 10.92 3.40 -25.37
CA ASP A 297 10.68 4.78 -24.93
C ASP A 297 9.66 4.79 -23.80
N MET A 298 10.01 5.38 -22.65
CA MET A 298 9.07 5.51 -21.53
C MET A 298 8.14 6.70 -21.75
N LEU A 299 6.84 6.42 -21.95
CA LEU A 299 5.82 7.45 -22.18
C LEU A 299 5.41 8.15 -20.89
N ALA A 300 5.26 7.38 -19.80
CA ALA A 300 4.85 7.92 -18.50
C ALA A 300 5.43 7.08 -17.35
N PHE A 301 5.75 7.76 -16.26
CA PHE A 301 6.12 7.19 -14.97
C PHE A 301 5.30 7.88 -13.88
N LEU A 302 4.35 7.15 -13.30
CA LEU A 302 3.33 7.67 -12.39
C LEU A 302 3.45 6.98 -11.03
N ASP A 303 3.46 7.78 -9.97
CA ASP A 303 3.53 7.32 -8.59
C ASP A 303 2.38 7.97 -7.79
N PHE A 304 1.40 7.14 -7.40
CA PHE A 304 0.19 7.60 -6.73
C PHE A 304 0.34 7.50 -5.22
N HIS A 305 0.15 8.61 -4.55
CA HIS A 305 0.32 8.81 -3.11
C HIS A 305 -0.89 9.55 -2.50
N SER A 306 -0.83 9.78 -1.19
CA SER A 306 -1.77 10.67 -0.49
C SER A 306 -1.07 11.57 0.52
N THR A 307 -1.57 12.81 0.64
CA THR A 307 -1.09 13.78 1.62
C THR A 307 -2.24 14.65 2.13
N TRP A 308 -1.96 15.78 2.78
CA TRP A 308 -2.96 16.67 3.36
C TRP A 308 -3.95 17.27 2.36
N SER A 309 -3.48 17.59 1.15
CA SER A 309 -4.27 18.16 0.06
C SER A 309 -3.90 17.54 -1.26
N THR A 310 -4.81 17.56 -2.23
CA THR A 310 -4.51 17.07 -3.58
C THR A 310 -3.51 18.00 -4.26
N LEU A 311 -2.38 17.43 -4.69
CA LEU A 311 -1.30 18.14 -5.37
C LEU A 311 -0.50 17.21 -6.29
N VAL A 312 0.32 17.77 -7.17
CA VAL A 312 1.23 17.00 -8.02
C VAL A 312 2.66 17.50 -7.87
N TYR A 313 3.56 16.62 -7.46
CA TYR A 313 4.99 16.88 -7.55
C TYR A 313 5.50 16.47 -8.93
N PHE A 314 6.12 17.42 -9.63
CA PHE A 314 6.59 17.21 -11.00
C PHE A 314 7.98 17.85 -11.22
N HIS A 315 8.58 17.61 -12.38
CA HIS A 315 9.78 18.34 -12.83
C HIS A 315 9.38 19.55 -13.64
N PRO A 316 10.13 20.68 -13.57
CA PRO A 316 9.82 21.87 -14.36
C PRO A 316 9.62 21.52 -15.85
N PHE A 317 8.60 22.07 -16.47
CA PHE A 317 8.25 21.76 -17.87
C PHE A 317 9.35 22.10 -18.90
N ASN A 318 10.32 22.92 -18.50
CA ASN A 318 11.51 23.25 -19.29
C ASN A 318 12.75 22.43 -18.89
N THR A 319 12.56 21.28 -18.22
CA THR A 319 13.67 20.39 -17.88
C THR A 319 14.34 19.93 -19.18
N PRO A 320 15.67 20.10 -19.32
CA PRO A 320 16.36 19.77 -20.57
C PRO A 320 16.25 18.30 -20.94
N ASP A 321 16.15 18.02 -22.24
CA ASP A 321 16.11 16.66 -22.81
C ASP A 321 14.95 15.80 -22.30
N THR A 322 13.79 16.43 -22.00
CA THR A 322 12.57 15.74 -21.59
C THR A 322 11.37 16.20 -22.41
N ASP A 323 10.38 15.31 -22.56
CA ASP A 323 9.06 15.67 -23.08
C ASP A 323 8.10 15.97 -21.92
N SER A 324 7.61 17.19 -21.85
CA SER A 324 6.64 17.63 -20.84
C SER A 324 5.21 17.74 -21.39
N THR A 325 4.93 17.20 -22.58
CA THR A 325 3.60 17.30 -23.22
C THR A 325 2.52 16.69 -22.32
N PHE A 326 2.74 15.48 -21.83
CA PHE A 326 1.79 14.81 -20.94
C PHE A 326 1.64 15.51 -19.58
N PRO A 327 2.69 15.85 -18.84
CA PRO A 327 2.55 16.63 -17.60
C PRO A 327 1.82 17.97 -17.77
N MET A 328 2.03 18.69 -18.89
CA MET A 328 1.33 19.95 -19.18
C MET A 328 -0.16 19.72 -19.49
N ALA A 329 -0.48 18.71 -20.27
CA ALA A 329 -1.86 18.35 -20.60
C ALA A 329 -2.60 17.89 -19.34
N LEU A 330 -1.99 17.03 -18.50
CA LEU A 330 -2.57 16.59 -17.26
C LEU A 330 -2.84 17.75 -16.30
N LYS A 331 -1.90 18.71 -16.24
CA LYS A 331 -2.14 19.93 -15.45
C LYS A 331 -3.39 20.66 -15.93
N ALA A 332 -3.52 20.89 -17.21
CA ALA A 332 -4.67 21.60 -17.76
C ALA A 332 -5.99 20.86 -17.46
N ALA A 333 -6.00 19.53 -17.63
CA ALA A 333 -7.20 18.72 -17.41
C ALA A 333 -7.62 18.69 -15.92
N LEU A 334 -6.67 18.56 -14.99
CA LEU A 334 -6.97 18.57 -13.56
C LEU A 334 -7.36 19.99 -13.07
N ASP A 335 -6.73 21.05 -13.59
CA ASP A 335 -7.10 22.42 -13.25
C ASP A 335 -8.53 22.77 -13.73
N GLU A 336 -8.98 22.22 -14.86
CA GLU A 336 -10.34 22.37 -15.36
C GLU A 336 -11.37 21.54 -14.57
N ALA A 337 -10.98 20.37 -14.10
CA ALA A 337 -11.90 19.41 -13.50
C ALA A 337 -12.20 19.67 -12.01
N PHE A 338 -11.34 20.39 -11.30
CA PHE A 338 -11.42 20.59 -9.85
C PHE A 338 -11.39 22.07 -9.44
N GLU A 339 -12.22 22.40 -8.45
CA GLU A 339 -12.24 23.73 -7.80
C GLU A 339 -12.22 23.53 -6.26
N PRO A 340 -11.17 23.94 -5.54
CA PRO A 340 -9.93 24.48 -6.10
C PRO A 340 -9.13 23.44 -6.89
N SER A 341 -8.36 23.93 -7.88
CA SER A 341 -7.45 23.07 -8.64
C SER A 341 -6.33 22.52 -7.74
N PRO A 342 -5.78 21.34 -8.06
CA PRO A 342 -4.63 20.78 -7.34
C PRO A 342 -3.41 21.71 -7.38
N ASP A 343 -2.64 21.75 -6.29
CA ASP A 343 -1.36 22.45 -6.27
C ASP A 343 -0.33 21.72 -7.14
N TRP A 344 0.42 22.47 -7.96
CA TRP A 344 1.51 21.93 -8.78
C TRP A 344 2.85 22.41 -8.25
N ILE A 345 3.63 21.49 -7.69
CA ILE A 345 4.87 21.80 -6.98
C ILE A 345 6.05 21.20 -7.74
N SER A 346 6.81 22.08 -8.41
CA SER A 346 8.04 21.68 -9.08
C SER A 346 9.21 21.57 -8.11
N SER A 347 10.20 20.78 -8.48
CA SER A 347 11.49 20.71 -7.77
C SER A 347 11.40 20.25 -6.30
N HIS A 348 10.28 19.65 -5.89
CA HIS A 348 10.15 19.08 -4.55
C HIS A 348 11.05 17.84 -4.41
N ASN A 349 11.89 17.84 -3.37
CA ASN A 349 12.84 16.75 -3.09
C ASN A 349 13.86 16.49 -4.21
N ASP A 350 14.21 17.48 -5.01
CA ASP A 350 15.26 17.36 -6.02
C ASP A 350 16.54 16.81 -5.41
N GLY A 351 17.20 15.90 -6.12
CA GLY A 351 18.39 15.19 -5.65
C GLY A 351 18.16 14.15 -4.53
N LYS A 352 16.89 13.93 -4.09
CA LYS A 352 16.54 12.83 -3.20
C LYS A 352 16.20 11.58 -4.00
N GLY A 353 16.34 10.41 -3.37
CA GLY A 353 16.04 9.10 -3.97
C GLY A 353 14.54 8.81 -4.09
N THR A 354 13.77 9.74 -4.67
CA THR A 354 12.35 9.53 -4.97
C THR A 354 12.18 8.81 -6.31
N SER A 355 11.07 8.11 -6.48
CA SER A 355 10.69 7.42 -7.71
C SER A 355 10.71 8.35 -8.93
N LYS A 356 10.10 9.56 -8.81
CA LYS A 356 10.08 10.55 -9.90
C LYS A 356 11.47 11.03 -10.32
N ASN A 357 12.37 11.24 -9.35
CA ASN A 357 13.74 11.69 -9.64
C ASN A 357 14.57 10.58 -10.29
N TRP A 358 14.35 9.34 -9.85
CA TRP A 358 14.98 8.16 -10.43
C TRP A 358 14.53 7.97 -11.89
N ALA A 359 13.24 8.09 -12.18
CA ALA A 359 12.71 8.01 -13.54
C ALA A 359 13.34 9.06 -14.46
N LEU A 360 13.43 10.31 -14.02
CA LEU A 360 14.09 11.37 -14.79
C LEU A 360 15.55 11.06 -15.08
N GLN A 361 16.31 10.61 -14.08
CA GLN A 361 17.74 10.33 -14.25
C GLN A 361 17.99 9.13 -15.15
N THR A 362 17.15 8.10 -15.05
CA THR A 362 17.35 6.82 -15.72
C THR A 362 16.81 6.83 -17.15
N PHE A 363 15.62 7.39 -17.38
CA PHE A 363 14.88 7.29 -18.63
C PHE A 363 14.70 8.62 -19.34
N ARG A 364 15.12 9.74 -18.74
CA ARG A 364 14.82 11.10 -19.25
C ARG A 364 13.33 11.41 -19.35
N THR A 365 12.50 10.66 -18.63
CA THR A 365 11.06 10.87 -18.56
C THR A 365 10.73 11.60 -17.27
N PRO A 366 9.97 12.71 -17.32
CA PRO A 366 9.54 13.43 -16.13
C PRO A 366 8.57 12.56 -15.32
N GLY A 367 9.08 11.91 -14.27
CA GLY A 367 8.22 11.21 -13.34
C GLY A 367 7.31 12.18 -12.59
N MET A 368 6.09 11.76 -12.29
CA MET A 368 5.12 12.53 -11.49
C MET A 368 4.72 11.76 -10.24
N THR A 369 4.65 12.47 -9.11
CA THR A 369 4.02 11.97 -7.90
C THR A 369 2.67 12.68 -7.75
N ILE A 370 1.60 11.91 -7.90
CA ILE A 370 0.22 12.41 -7.82
C ILE A 370 -0.27 12.13 -6.40
N GLU A 371 -0.44 13.17 -5.63
CA GLU A 371 -0.85 13.11 -4.22
C GLU A 371 -2.33 13.45 -4.09
N LEU A 372 -3.11 12.54 -3.55
CA LEU A 372 -4.52 12.75 -3.23
C LEU A 372 -4.67 13.28 -1.80
N GLY A 373 -5.54 14.26 -1.61
CA GLY A 373 -5.83 14.78 -0.27
C GLY A 373 -6.46 13.73 0.65
N ASP A 374 -6.09 13.71 1.93
CA ASP A 374 -6.69 12.80 2.93
C ASP A 374 -8.21 12.98 3.05
N GLY A 375 -8.70 14.21 2.80
CA GLY A 375 -10.11 14.56 2.82
C GLY A 375 -10.85 14.31 1.51
N ALA A 376 -10.16 13.89 0.45
CA ALA A 376 -10.81 13.59 -0.83
C ALA A 376 -11.79 12.43 -0.68
N SER A 377 -12.95 12.54 -1.28
CA SER A 377 -13.89 11.45 -1.36
C SER A 377 -13.37 10.37 -2.31
N ARG A 378 -13.90 9.15 -2.18
CA ARG A 378 -13.57 8.06 -3.11
C ARG A 378 -13.81 8.46 -4.56
N SER A 379 -14.92 9.12 -4.85
CA SER A 379 -15.26 9.57 -6.21
C SER A 379 -14.31 10.65 -6.76
N GLU A 380 -13.78 11.52 -5.91
CA GLU A 380 -12.73 12.47 -6.30
C GLU A 380 -11.42 11.77 -6.62
N ALA A 381 -11.02 10.79 -5.81
CA ALA A 381 -9.82 10.00 -6.07
C ALA A 381 -9.95 9.19 -7.37
N GLU A 382 -11.07 8.51 -7.59
CA GLU A 382 -11.38 7.79 -8.83
C GLU A 382 -11.31 8.75 -10.04
N ARG A 383 -11.90 9.94 -9.93
CA ARG A 383 -11.90 10.93 -11.01
C ARG A 383 -10.50 11.43 -11.36
N VAL A 384 -9.59 11.61 -10.39
CA VAL A 384 -8.19 11.95 -10.67
C VAL A 384 -7.51 10.85 -11.48
N GLY A 385 -7.71 9.58 -11.12
CA GLY A 385 -7.19 8.43 -11.86
C GLY A 385 -7.73 8.37 -13.29
N GLU A 386 -9.04 8.54 -13.45
CA GLU A 386 -9.71 8.55 -14.74
C GLU A 386 -9.21 9.69 -15.66
N ILE A 387 -9.12 10.92 -15.14
CA ILE A 387 -8.60 12.06 -15.91
C ILE A 387 -7.14 11.84 -16.30
N THR A 388 -6.34 11.24 -15.41
CA THR A 388 -4.95 10.88 -15.72
C THR A 388 -4.89 9.90 -16.90
N ALA A 389 -5.77 8.90 -16.94
CA ALA A 389 -5.85 7.95 -18.05
C ALA A 389 -6.37 8.61 -19.35
N ASP A 390 -7.44 9.41 -19.27
CA ASP A 390 -8.00 10.09 -20.43
C ASP A 390 -6.96 11.04 -21.06
N THR A 391 -6.27 11.83 -20.25
CA THR A 391 -5.20 12.71 -20.71
C THR A 391 -4.04 11.92 -21.33
N PHE A 392 -3.68 10.77 -20.73
CA PHE A 392 -2.68 9.89 -21.29
C PHE A 392 -3.10 9.39 -22.68
N PHE A 393 -4.37 9.01 -22.88
CA PHE A 393 -4.87 8.60 -24.19
C PHE A 393 -4.84 9.74 -25.20
N GLU A 394 -5.27 10.93 -24.80
CA GLU A 394 -5.28 12.11 -25.68
C GLU A 394 -3.89 12.47 -26.19
N VAL A 395 -2.89 12.42 -25.32
CA VAL A 395 -1.52 12.80 -25.67
C VAL A 395 -0.84 11.76 -26.56
N PHE A 396 -0.99 10.48 -26.27
CA PHE A 396 -0.17 9.45 -26.90
C PHE A 396 -0.91 8.61 -27.95
N PHE A 397 -2.25 8.61 -27.96
CA PHE A 397 -3.04 7.69 -28.79
C PHE A 397 -4.15 8.33 -29.60
N THR A 398 -4.27 9.67 -29.59
CA THR A 398 -5.23 10.37 -30.46
C THR A 398 -4.62 10.56 -31.85
N TYR A 399 -5.11 9.81 -32.82
CA TYR A 399 -4.93 10.03 -34.26
C TYR A 399 -6.27 9.90 -35.01
#